data_d77f27b1055045173c8e21e34950a2ed
#
_entry.id   d77f27b1055045173c8e21e34950a2ed
#
_cell.length_a   1.000
_cell.length_b   1.000
_cell.length_c   1.000
_cell.angle_alpha   90.00
_cell.angle_beta   90.00
_cell.angle_gamma   90.00
#
_symmetry.space_group_name_H-M   'P 1'
#
loop_
_entity.id
_entity.type
_entity.pdbx_description
1 polymer ?
#
loop_
_entity_poly.entity_id
_entity_poly.type
_entity_poly.pdbx_seq_one_letter_code
_entity_poly.pdbx_strand_id
1 'polypeptide(L)'
;TSLRTAETVQGKHKLEHFAAQFGLKVHNFRADNHPFGSREFREDLETNGQGLTFSGVGAHHQNGVAERSQQTVFKMARAMMLHYLIHWPGHFQEDLWPFALEHAVHIWNHLPKERDGLSPIELLTGTKLPDYEVIRQARVFGCPTFVLDPKLQDGKKLPKWKRKS
;
A
#
# COMPACT_ATOMS: atom_id res chain seq x y z
N THR A 1 -11.22 -15.53 -1.11
CA THR A 1 -9.77 -15.84 -1.01
C THR A 1 -9.53 -16.40 0.37
N SER A 2 -9.28 -17.71 0.46
CA SER A 2 -8.89 -18.32 1.72
C SER A 2 -7.53 -17.73 2.13
N LEU A 3 -7.49 -17.07 3.28
CA LEU A 3 -6.24 -16.65 3.90
C LEU A 3 -5.49 -17.92 4.33
N ARG A 4 -4.60 -18.39 3.48
CA ARG A 4 -3.73 -19.52 3.80
C ARG A 4 -2.69 -19.03 4.80
N THR A 5 -2.40 -19.81 5.81
CA THR A 5 -1.40 -19.50 6.83
C THR A 5 -0.04 -19.13 6.22
N ALA A 6 0.37 -19.84 5.16
CA ALA A 6 1.60 -19.54 4.43
C ALA A 6 1.61 -18.12 3.85
N GLU A 7 0.49 -17.61 3.35
CA GLU A 7 0.38 -16.24 2.83
C GLU A 7 0.51 -15.20 3.95
N THR A 8 0.04 -15.52 5.15
CA THR A 8 0.16 -14.67 6.34
C THR A 8 1.61 -14.54 6.79
N VAL A 9 2.35 -15.64 6.85
CA VAL A 9 3.79 -15.65 7.16
C VAL A 9 4.58 -14.90 6.09
N GLN A 10 4.24 -15.11 4.83
CA GLN A 10 4.87 -14.39 3.73
C GLN A 10 4.60 -12.87 3.79
N GLY A 11 3.38 -12.47 4.15
CA GLY A 11 3.03 -11.07 4.38
C GLY A 11 3.82 -10.44 5.52
N LYS A 12 4.02 -11.19 6.62
CA LYS A 12 4.88 -10.80 7.74
C LYS A 12 6.31 -10.54 7.28
N HIS A 13 6.92 -11.48 6.55
CA HIS A 13 8.29 -11.34 6.06
C HIS A 13 8.45 -10.14 5.10
N LYS A 14 7.46 -9.86 4.25
CA LYS A 14 7.46 -8.66 3.40
C LYS A 14 7.46 -7.37 4.22
N LEU A 15 6.64 -7.32 5.29
CA LEU A 15 6.61 -6.16 6.19
C LEU A 15 7.94 -5.97 6.90
N GLU A 16 8.55 -7.04 7.38
CA GLU A 16 9.86 -7.02 8.05
C GLU A 16 10.97 -6.57 7.11
N HIS A 17 10.97 -7.11 5.89
CA HIS A 17 11.91 -6.68 4.85
C HIS A 17 11.77 -5.19 4.54
N PHE A 18 10.54 -4.71 4.42
CA PHE A 18 10.26 -3.29 4.23
C PHE A 18 10.77 -2.45 5.40
N ALA A 19 10.48 -2.84 6.64
CA ALA A 19 10.97 -2.14 7.84
C ALA A 19 12.51 -2.12 7.93
N ALA A 20 13.15 -3.23 7.56
CA ALA A 20 14.61 -3.36 7.56
C ALA A 20 15.31 -2.39 6.59
N GLN A 21 14.66 -2.00 5.49
CA GLN A 21 15.21 -0.98 4.56
C GLN A 21 15.41 0.38 5.24
N PHE A 22 14.67 0.65 6.32
CA PHE A 22 14.80 1.85 7.13
C PHE A 22 15.57 1.62 8.44
N GLY A 23 16.26 0.49 8.56
CA GLY A 23 17.01 0.13 9.78
C GLY A 23 16.11 -0.24 10.97
N LEU A 24 14.84 -0.52 10.74
CA LEU A 24 13.86 -0.85 11.78
C LEU A 24 13.70 -2.37 11.92
N LYS A 25 13.57 -2.84 13.17
CA LYS A 25 13.26 -4.22 13.49
C LYS A 25 11.88 -4.33 14.14
N VAL A 26 11.05 -5.23 13.63
CA VAL A 26 9.73 -5.50 14.22
C VAL A 26 9.92 -6.46 15.39
N HIS A 27 9.57 -6.02 16.58
CA HIS A 27 9.71 -6.82 17.81
C HIS A 27 8.40 -7.48 18.25
N ASN A 28 7.26 -6.81 17.99
CA ASN A 28 5.96 -7.30 18.46
C ASN A 28 4.91 -7.14 17.38
N PHE A 29 4.05 -8.14 17.29
CA PHE A 29 2.85 -8.11 16.47
C PHE A 29 1.61 -8.05 17.35
N ARG A 30 0.63 -7.27 16.91
CA ARG A 30 -0.72 -7.30 17.48
C ARG A 30 -1.68 -7.68 16.37
N ALA A 31 -2.46 -8.72 16.60
CA ALA A 31 -3.31 -9.30 15.59
C ALA A 31 -4.65 -9.78 16.15
N ASP A 32 -5.57 -10.12 15.29
CA ASP A 32 -6.77 -10.88 15.61
C ASP A 32 -6.44 -12.38 15.66
N ASN A 33 -7.26 -13.16 16.37
CA ASN A 33 -6.99 -14.57 16.61
C ASN A 33 -6.88 -15.43 15.36
N HIS A 34 -7.57 -15.07 14.29
CA HIS A 34 -7.54 -15.82 13.03
C HIS A 34 -7.21 -14.87 11.87
N PRO A 35 -6.23 -15.22 10.98
CA PRO A 35 -5.43 -16.45 10.88
C PRO A 35 -4.11 -16.45 11.68
N PHE A 36 -3.83 -15.37 12.43
CA PHE A 36 -2.55 -15.15 13.13
C PHE A 36 -2.32 -16.07 14.34
N GLY A 37 -3.36 -16.79 14.78
CA GLY A 37 -3.28 -17.79 15.84
C GLY A 37 -2.73 -19.15 15.38
N SER A 38 -2.39 -19.33 14.09
CA SER A 38 -1.91 -20.59 13.56
C SER A 38 -0.57 -21.01 14.16
N ARG A 39 -0.32 -22.31 14.20
CA ARG A 39 0.92 -22.89 14.73
C ARG A 39 2.15 -22.39 13.94
N GLU A 40 2.07 -22.41 12.61
CA GLU A 40 3.17 -21.99 11.74
C GLU A 40 3.54 -20.51 11.95
N PHE A 41 2.56 -19.63 12.13
CA PHE A 41 2.82 -18.22 12.39
C PHE A 41 3.50 -18.02 13.75
N ARG A 42 3.11 -18.79 14.79
CA ARG A 42 3.73 -18.73 16.10
C ARG A 42 5.16 -19.25 16.10
N GLU A 43 5.41 -20.39 15.43
CA GLU A 43 6.75 -20.98 15.28
C GLU A 43 7.70 -20.01 14.56
N ASP A 44 7.20 -19.30 13.53
CA ASP A 44 7.98 -18.28 12.82
C ASP A 44 8.33 -17.10 13.75
N LEU A 45 7.40 -16.64 14.57
CA LEU A 45 7.65 -15.58 15.54
C LEU A 45 8.68 -15.99 16.60
N GLU A 46 8.55 -17.20 17.15
CA GLU A 46 9.49 -17.76 18.13
C GLU A 46 10.91 -17.85 17.54
N THR A 47 11.02 -18.35 16.31
CA THR A 47 12.30 -18.44 15.61
C THR A 47 12.97 -17.07 15.44
N ASN A 48 12.18 -16.01 15.23
CA ASN A 48 12.66 -14.64 15.06
C ASN A 48 12.75 -13.83 16.36
N GLY A 49 12.41 -14.44 17.52
CA GLY A 49 12.43 -13.79 18.83
C GLY A 49 11.44 -12.63 18.94
N GLN A 50 10.23 -12.81 18.40
CA GLN A 50 9.20 -11.77 18.30
C GLN A 50 7.99 -12.08 19.19
N GLY A 51 7.39 -11.02 19.75
CA GLY A 51 6.18 -11.13 20.55
C GLY A 51 4.89 -11.08 19.70
N LEU A 52 3.85 -11.77 20.19
CA LEU A 52 2.51 -11.73 19.64
C LEU A 52 1.50 -11.43 20.73
N THR A 53 0.68 -10.43 20.49
CA THR A 53 -0.46 -10.10 21.34
C THR A 53 -1.75 -10.15 20.55
N PHE A 54 -2.79 -10.72 21.14
CA PHE A 54 -4.10 -10.76 20.52
C PHE A 54 -5.04 -9.71 21.12
N SER A 55 -5.98 -9.23 20.32
CA SER A 55 -7.15 -8.55 20.84
C SER A 55 -7.99 -9.52 21.67
N GLY A 56 -8.57 -9.04 22.77
CA GLY A 56 -9.45 -9.87 23.61
C GLY A 56 -10.61 -10.47 22.82
N VAL A 57 -11.10 -11.63 23.23
CA VAL A 57 -12.26 -12.28 22.63
C VAL A 57 -13.47 -11.32 22.72
N GLY A 58 -14.09 -11.00 21.58
CA GLY A 58 -15.20 -10.03 21.49
C GLY A 58 -14.79 -8.56 21.60
N ALA A 59 -13.52 -8.24 21.75
CA ALA A 59 -13.02 -6.87 21.91
C ALA A 59 -12.56 -6.26 20.56
N HIS A 60 -13.44 -6.27 19.55
CA HIS A 60 -13.16 -5.71 18.21
C HIS A 60 -12.69 -4.25 18.26
N HIS A 61 -13.15 -3.46 19.26
CA HIS A 61 -12.70 -2.09 19.45
C HIS A 61 -11.19 -1.95 19.68
N GLN A 62 -10.51 -3.00 20.15
CA GLN A 62 -9.06 -2.98 20.37
C GLN A 62 -8.25 -2.97 19.06
N ASN A 63 -8.85 -3.42 17.95
CA ASN A 63 -8.26 -3.36 16.61
C ASN A 63 -8.82 -2.18 15.77
N GLY A 64 -9.65 -1.32 16.38
CA GLY A 64 -10.38 -0.26 15.69
C GLY A 64 -9.51 0.75 14.93
N VAL A 65 -8.22 0.91 15.29
CA VAL A 65 -7.29 1.75 14.52
C VAL A 65 -6.95 1.09 13.20
N ALA A 66 -6.58 -0.19 13.20
CA ALA A 66 -6.27 -0.94 12.00
C ALA A 66 -7.50 -1.07 11.08
N GLU A 67 -8.66 -1.41 11.64
CA GLU A 67 -9.92 -1.53 10.90
C GLU A 67 -10.32 -0.22 10.24
N ARG A 68 -10.25 0.91 10.95
CA ARG A 68 -10.55 2.24 10.39
C ARG A 68 -9.57 2.62 9.28
N SER A 69 -8.29 2.32 9.45
CA SER A 69 -7.27 2.58 8.43
C SER A 69 -7.55 1.77 7.16
N GLN A 70 -7.85 0.48 7.30
CA GLN A 70 -8.24 -0.38 6.18
C GLN A 70 -9.50 0.15 5.48
N GLN A 71 -10.56 0.47 6.22
CA GLN A 71 -11.79 1.03 5.66
C GLN A 71 -11.54 2.32 4.89
N THR A 72 -10.66 3.20 5.40
CA THR A 72 -10.32 4.45 4.72
C THR A 72 -9.60 4.18 3.41
N VAL A 73 -8.59 3.32 3.42
CA VAL A 73 -7.83 2.96 2.21
C VAL A 73 -8.75 2.30 1.16
N PHE A 74 -9.63 1.38 1.57
CA PHE A 74 -10.61 0.78 0.65
C PHE A 74 -11.59 1.80 0.07
N LYS A 75 -12.06 2.76 0.87
CA LYS A 75 -12.91 3.85 0.38
C LYS A 75 -12.17 4.74 -0.62
N MET A 76 -10.89 5.02 -0.38
CA MET A 76 -10.05 5.77 -1.33
C MET A 76 -9.90 5.01 -2.65
N ALA A 77 -9.54 3.73 -2.61
CA ALA A 77 -9.41 2.90 -3.80
C ALA A 77 -10.73 2.82 -4.59
N ARG A 78 -11.85 2.63 -3.89
CA ARG A 78 -13.19 2.65 -4.52
C ARG A 78 -13.48 4.00 -5.18
N ALA A 79 -13.18 5.11 -4.53
CA ALA A 79 -13.37 6.44 -5.11
C ALA A 79 -12.51 6.63 -6.37
N MET A 80 -11.27 6.13 -6.37
CA MET A 80 -10.39 6.16 -7.54
C MET A 80 -10.96 5.36 -8.71
N MET A 81 -11.47 4.15 -8.45
CA MET A 81 -12.11 3.32 -9.48
C MET A 81 -13.39 3.97 -10.04
N LEU A 82 -14.22 4.57 -9.19
CA LEU A 82 -15.41 5.29 -9.64
C LEU A 82 -15.05 6.53 -10.46
N HIS A 83 -14.03 7.28 -10.05
CA HIS A 83 -13.52 8.41 -10.80
C HIS A 83 -13.00 7.97 -12.19
N TYR A 84 -12.25 6.87 -12.24
CA TYR A 84 -11.76 6.27 -13.48
C TYR A 84 -12.91 5.89 -14.42
N LEU A 85 -13.95 5.21 -13.90
CA LEU A 85 -15.15 4.84 -14.67
C LEU A 85 -15.88 6.06 -15.24
N ILE A 86 -16.01 7.14 -14.45
CA ILE A 86 -16.74 8.35 -14.87
C ILE A 86 -15.98 9.11 -15.96
N HIS A 87 -14.69 9.26 -15.80
CA HIS A 87 -13.90 10.12 -16.68
C HIS A 87 -13.36 9.42 -17.93
N TRP A 88 -13.16 8.10 -17.86
CA TRP A 88 -12.60 7.29 -18.96
C TRP A 88 -13.36 5.97 -19.16
N PRO A 89 -14.68 6.01 -19.39
CA PRO A 89 -15.53 4.81 -19.41
C PRO A 89 -15.10 3.82 -20.51
N GLY A 90 -14.58 4.30 -21.65
CA GLY A 90 -14.11 3.46 -22.75
C GLY A 90 -12.82 2.68 -22.47
N HIS A 91 -12.14 2.99 -21.37
CA HIS A 91 -10.88 2.34 -20.95
C HIS A 91 -10.98 1.67 -19.58
N PHE A 92 -12.16 1.73 -18.94
CA PHE A 92 -12.37 1.19 -17.60
C PHE A 92 -12.23 -0.34 -17.60
N GLN A 93 -11.44 -0.83 -16.64
CA GLN A 93 -11.22 -2.26 -16.39
C GLN A 93 -11.35 -2.51 -14.88
N GLU A 94 -12.25 -3.40 -14.50
CA GLU A 94 -12.52 -3.71 -13.08
C GLU A 94 -11.33 -4.40 -12.41
N ASP A 95 -10.56 -5.19 -13.13
CA ASP A 95 -9.39 -5.92 -12.65
C ASP A 95 -8.23 -5.02 -12.22
N LEU A 96 -8.29 -3.72 -12.49
CA LEU A 96 -7.32 -2.73 -12.02
C LEU A 96 -7.52 -2.31 -10.54
N TRP A 97 -8.54 -2.84 -9.84
CA TRP A 97 -8.77 -2.50 -8.44
C TRP A 97 -7.57 -2.76 -7.50
N PRO A 98 -6.72 -3.81 -7.68
CA PRO A 98 -5.55 -3.98 -6.84
C PRO A 98 -4.56 -2.82 -6.97
N PHE A 99 -4.36 -2.31 -8.17
CA PHE A 99 -3.51 -1.14 -8.42
C PHE A 99 -4.09 0.14 -7.82
N ALA A 100 -5.43 0.29 -7.85
CA ALA A 100 -6.09 1.40 -7.15
C ALA A 100 -5.88 1.30 -5.64
N LEU A 101 -5.89 0.09 -5.07
CA LEU A 101 -5.61 -0.14 -3.66
C LEU A 101 -4.15 0.19 -3.32
N GLU A 102 -3.19 -0.26 -4.10
CA GLU A 102 -1.77 0.09 -3.92
C GLU A 102 -1.55 1.60 -3.99
N HIS A 103 -2.17 2.27 -4.96
CA HIS A 103 -2.09 3.72 -5.08
C HIS A 103 -2.72 4.44 -3.88
N ALA A 104 -3.85 3.96 -3.38
CA ALA A 104 -4.50 4.48 -2.18
C ALA A 104 -3.62 4.30 -0.93
N VAL A 105 -2.98 3.13 -0.76
CA VAL A 105 -2.00 2.88 0.32
C VAL A 105 -0.83 3.83 0.22
N HIS A 106 -0.28 4.01 -0.97
CA HIS A 106 0.83 4.94 -1.21
C HIS A 106 0.46 6.35 -0.78
N ILE A 107 -0.67 6.89 -1.25
CA ILE A 107 -1.14 8.23 -0.87
C ILE A 107 -1.40 8.29 0.64
N TRP A 108 -2.10 7.30 1.23
CA TRP A 108 -2.38 7.25 2.66
C TRP A 108 -1.13 7.32 3.52
N ASN A 109 -0.07 6.61 3.12
CA ASN A 109 1.20 6.59 3.86
C ASN A 109 1.98 7.91 3.79
N HIS A 110 1.73 8.73 2.77
CA HIS A 110 2.40 10.02 2.59
C HIS A 110 1.53 11.23 2.99
N LEU A 111 0.24 10.99 3.37
CA LEU A 111 -0.63 12.07 3.84
C LEU A 111 -0.38 12.37 5.32
N PRO A 112 -0.08 13.62 5.69
CA PRO A 112 0.02 14.04 7.08
C PRO A 112 -1.27 13.78 7.82
N LYS A 113 -1.15 13.36 9.07
CA LYS A 113 -2.29 13.19 9.97
C LYS A 113 -2.54 14.47 10.75
N GLU A 114 -3.82 14.77 10.93
CA GLU A 114 -4.29 15.98 11.62
C GLU A 114 -3.70 16.14 13.04
N ARG A 115 -3.51 15.01 13.72
CA ARG A 115 -3.01 14.97 15.10
C ARG A 115 -1.56 15.45 15.26
N ASP A 116 -0.67 14.98 14.38
CA ASP A 116 0.77 15.11 14.57
C ASP A 116 1.44 15.93 13.45
N GLY A 117 0.69 16.24 12.39
CA GLY A 117 1.19 16.91 11.18
C GLY A 117 2.21 16.08 10.40
N LEU A 118 2.41 14.82 10.79
CA LEU A 118 3.34 13.88 10.16
C LEU A 118 2.57 12.79 9.41
N SER A 119 3.14 12.33 8.33
CA SER A 119 2.61 11.18 7.59
C SER A 119 3.05 9.86 8.24
N PRO A 120 2.33 8.75 8.00
CA PRO A 120 2.73 7.45 8.51
C PRO A 120 4.16 7.03 8.14
N ILE A 121 4.63 7.37 6.94
CA ILE A 121 5.99 7.04 6.51
C ILE A 121 7.03 7.89 7.27
N GLU A 122 6.74 9.16 7.56
CA GLU A 122 7.62 10.01 8.36
C GLU A 122 7.71 9.53 9.81
N LEU A 123 6.59 9.07 10.39
CA LEU A 123 6.56 8.46 11.70
C LEU A 123 7.36 7.14 11.74
N LEU A 124 7.27 6.33 10.68
CA LEU A 124 8.00 5.08 10.58
C LEU A 124 9.50 5.30 10.43
N THR A 125 9.90 6.22 9.55
CA THR A 125 11.31 6.42 9.19
C THR A 125 12.05 7.41 10.10
N GLY A 126 11.31 8.18 10.90
CA GLY A 126 11.87 9.28 11.69
C GLY A 126 12.43 10.44 10.84
N THR A 127 12.19 10.42 9.53
CA THR A 127 12.71 11.41 8.58
C THR A 127 11.56 12.23 8.03
N LYS A 128 11.64 13.54 8.16
CA LYS A 128 10.65 14.44 7.58
C LYS A 128 10.84 14.52 6.06
N LEU A 129 9.79 14.25 5.32
CA LEU A 129 9.79 14.34 3.86
C LEU A 129 9.68 15.81 3.42
N PRO A 130 10.45 16.23 2.40
CA PRO A 130 10.37 17.60 1.91
C PRO A 130 9.03 17.87 1.25
N ASP A 131 8.35 18.92 1.71
CA ASP A 131 7.21 19.64 1.10
C ASP A 131 6.17 18.82 0.30
N TYR A 132 5.80 17.61 0.80
CA TYR A 132 4.80 16.74 0.13
C TYR A 132 5.12 16.43 -1.33
N GLU A 133 6.39 16.44 -1.72
CA GLU A 133 6.82 16.25 -3.12
C GLU A 133 6.24 14.97 -3.72
N VAL A 134 6.22 13.89 -2.96
CA VAL A 134 5.66 12.60 -3.39
C VAL A 134 4.19 12.73 -3.78
N ILE A 135 3.38 13.48 -3.01
CA ILE A 135 1.96 13.69 -3.30
C ILE A 135 1.76 14.66 -4.46
N ARG A 136 2.60 15.69 -4.58
CA ARG A 136 2.57 16.61 -5.72
C ARG A 136 2.84 15.91 -7.05
N GLN A 137 3.64 14.86 -7.04
CA GLN A 137 3.94 14.05 -8.22
C GLN A 137 2.89 12.97 -8.50
N ALA A 138 2.02 12.67 -7.53
CA ALA A 138 0.97 11.69 -7.70
C ALA A 138 0.04 12.09 -8.84
N ARG A 139 -0.28 11.12 -9.70
CA ARG A 139 -1.22 11.30 -10.80
C ARG A 139 -2.57 10.73 -10.43
N VAL A 140 -3.60 11.25 -11.07
CA VAL A 140 -4.96 10.72 -10.90
C VAL A 140 -5.01 9.29 -11.42
N PHE A 141 -5.54 8.38 -10.62
CA PHE A 141 -5.67 6.98 -11.01
C PHE A 141 -6.50 6.83 -12.29
N GLY A 142 -6.01 6.03 -13.22
CA GLY A 142 -6.66 5.80 -14.52
C GLY A 142 -6.48 6.93 -15.55
N CYS A 143 -5.72 7.98 -15.26
CA CYS A 143 -5.45 9.03 -16.24
C CYS A 143 -4.66 8.48 -17.45
N PRO A 144 -4.89 8.98 -18.66
CA PRO A 144 -4.15 8.59 -19.85
C PRO A 144 -2.65 8.80 -19.68
N THR A 145 -1.87 7.80 -20.05
CA THR A 145 -0.42 7.84 -20.01
C THR A 145 0.13 7.78 -21.43
N PHE A 146 1.03 8.71 -21.77
CA PHE A 146 1.72 8.73 -23.05
C PHE A 146 3.12 8.16 -22.86
N VAL A 147 3.39 7.05 -23.52
CA VAL A 147 4.71 6.41 -23.49
C VAL A 147 5.44 6.74 -24.76
N LEU A 148 6.70 7.16 -24.66
CA LEU A 148 7.53 7.45 -25.82
C LEU A 148 7.72 6.18 -26.66
N ASP A 149 7.55 6.27 -27.99
CA ASP A 149 7.78 5.13 -28.90
C ASP A 149 9.20 4.57 -28.67
N PRO A 150 9.37 3.25 -28.47
CA PRO A 150 10.67 2.62 -28.23
C PRO A 150 11.74 3.00 -29.24
N LYS A 151 11.35 3.23 -30.49
CA LYS A 151 12.27 3.70 -31.54
C LYS A 151 12.89 5.08 -31.27
N LEU A 152 12.20 5.92 -30.47
CA LEU A 152 12.71 7.23 -30.08
C LEU A 152 13.58 7.13 -28.83
N GLN A 153 13.39 6.12 -27.99
CA GLN A 153 14.24 5.88 -26.82
C GLN A 153 15.68 5.54 -27.21
N ASP A 154 15.86 4.86 -28.34
CA ASP A 154 17.19 4.51 -28.89
C ASP A 154 17.85 5.66 -29.71
N GLY A 155 17.35 6.89 -29.63
CA GLY A 155 17.86 8.01 -30.37
C GLY A 155 17.52 7.98 -31.87
N LYS A 156 16.67 7.08 -32.33
CA LYS A 156 16.22 6.99 -33.71
C LYS A 156 15.20 8.08 -34.02
N LYS A 157 15.31 8.68 -35.20
CA LYS A 157 14.40 9.73 -35.67
C LYS A 157 13.16 9.11 -36.31
N LEU A 158 11.98 9.52 -35.88
CA LEU A 158 10.73 9.25 -36.60
C LEU A 158 10.46 10.33 -37.64
N PRO A 159 9.72 10.03 -38.74
CA PRO A 159 9.26 11.04 -39.68
C PRO A 159 8.54 12.18 -38.96
N LYS A 160 8.74 13.43 -39.40
CA LYS A 160 8.20 14.64 -38.76
C LYS A 160 6.71 14.59 -38.44
N TRP A 161 5.95 13.90 -39.27
CA TRP A 161 4.48 13.83 -39.19
C TRP A 161 3.95 12.60 -38.43
N LYS A 162 4.83 11.72 -37.94
CA LYS A 162 4.41 10.58 -37.15
C LYS A 162 4.29 10.97 -35.67
N ARG A 163 3.23 10.47 -35.01
CA ARG A 163 3.08 10.64 -33.53
C ARG A 163 4.30 10.07 -32.81
N LYS A 164 4.75 10.77 -31.78
CA LYS A 164 5.92 10.39 -30.98
C LYS A 164 5.55 9.50 -29.77
N SER A 165 4.26 9.32 -29.53
CA SER A 165 3.69 8.49 -28.43
C SER A 165 2.42 7.80 -28.92
#